data_b0117885d468a8fcc7e61cf447d799e2
#
_entry.id   b0117885d468a8fcc7e61cf447d799e2
#
_cell.length_a   1.000
_cell.length_b   1.000
_cell.length_c   1.000
_cell.angle_alpha   90.00
_cell.angle_beta   90.00
_cell.angle_gamma   90.00
#
_symmetry.space_group_name_H-M   'P 1'
#
loop_
_entity.id
_entity.type
_entity.pdbx_description
1 polymer ?
#
loop_
_entity_poly.entity_id
_entity_poly.type
_entity_poly.pdbx_seq_one_letter_code
_entity_poly.pdbx_strand_id
1 'polypeptide(L)'
;MLYLGIDKKYADLKLHTIKMADDFERNVNEIDHGIIPKDPSFYVYNPSSIDKTFAPHGESSIYVLVPVPNLKSYDKWSNSIITNFYNLIIDKLEKELNLKDFKKSIVFKKIFTPNNFREKYNSFFGSTFGLKPTLMQSNYFRPHNRHSTIKNLYFAGASVHPGAGVPI
;
A
#
# COMPACT_ATOMS: atom_id res chain seq x y z
N MET A 1 -2.51 -3.68 -1.88
CA MET A 1 -1.78 -3.01 -2.98
C MET A 1 -2.31 -3.50 -4.31
N LEU A 2 -2.41 -2.60 -5.31
CA LEU A 2 -2.81 -2.95 -6.67
C LEU A 2 -1.67 -2.60 -7.62
N TYR A 3 -1.38 -3.49 -8.55
CA TYR A 3 -0.48 -3.26 -9.68
C TYR A 3 -1.32 -3.34 -10.94
N LEU A 4 -1.33 -2.28 -11.72
CA LEU A 4 -2.21 -2.11 -12.88
C LEU A 4 -1.40 -1.77 -14.12
N GLY A 5 -1.67 -2.48 -15.21
CA GLY A 5 -1.28 -2.09 -16.57
C GLY A 5 -2.47 -1.41 -17.24
N ILE A 6 -2.25 -0.25 -17.79
CA ILE A 6 -3.29 0.61 -18.39
C ILE A 6 -2.94 0.84 -19.86
N ASP A 7 -3.88 0.62 -20.76
CA ASP A 7 -3.69 0.72 -22.22
C ASP A 7 -3.63 2.16 -22.76
N LYS A 8 -3.58 3.15 -21.87
CA LYS A 8 -3.46 4.56 -22.24
C LYS A 8 -2.67 5.38 -21.21
N LYS A 9 -2.41 6.63 -21.54
CA LYS A 9 -1.75 7.61 -20.65
C LYS A 9 -2.76 8.62 -20.12
N TYR A 10 -2.56 8.99 -18.85
CA TYR A 10 -3.28 10.08 -18.21
C TYR A 10 -2.28 11.20 -17.92
N ALA A 11 -2.31 12.26 -18.74
CA ALA A 11 -1.34 13.37 -18.66
C ALA A 11 -1.37 14.09 -17.31
N ASP A 12 -2.54 14.17 -16.69
CA ASP A 12 -2.74 14.86 -15.42
C ASP A 12 -2.38 14.01 -14.20
N LEU A 13 -2.23 12.68 -14.37
CA LEU A 13 -1.83 11.80 -13.29
C LEU A 13 -0.32 11.92 -13.04
N LYS A 14 0.04 12.60 -11.98
CA LYS A 14 1.44 12.86 -11.60
C LYS A 14 2.16 11.58 -11.17
N LEU A 15 3.51 11.66 -11.05
CA LEU A 15 4.35 10.57 -10.56
C LEU A 15 3.86 10.05 -9.20
N HIS A 16 3.58 10.96 -8.29
CA HIS A 16 3.05 10.69 -6.96
C HIS A 16 1.74 11.44 -6.76
N THR A 17 0.69 10.73 -6.40
CA THR A 17 -0.61 11.32 -6.07
C THR A 17 -1.14 10.68 -4.79
N ILE A 18 -1.50 11.51 -3.82
CA ILE A 18 -2.13 11.07 -2.58
C ILE A 18 -3.54 11.66 -2.54
N LYS A 19 -4.53 10.81 -2.32
CA LYS A 19 -5.89 11.23 -2.01
C LYS A 19 -6.21 10.80 -0.60
N MET A 20 -6.52 11.78 0.24
CA MET A 20 -7.01 11.54 1.59
C MET A 20 -8.50 11.23 1.56
N ALA A 21 -8.96 10.41 2.48
CA ALA A 21 -10.38 10.23 2.77
C ALA A 21 -11.02 11.58 3.15
N ASP A 22 -12.30 11.76 2.87
CA ASP A 22 -13.01 12.98 3.23
C ASP A 22 -13.06 13.15 4.77
N ASP A 23 -13.23 12.04 5.50
CA ASP A 23 -13.04 11.95 6.95
C ASP A 23 -11.81 11.10 7.25
N PHE A 24 -10.65 11.73 7.29
CA PHE A 24 -9.36 11.07 7.49
C PHE A 24 -9.24 10.42 8.88
N GLU A 25 -9.74 11.07 9.92
CA GLU A 25 -9.69 10.55 11.30
C GLU A 25 -10.50 9.26 11.40
N ARG A 26 -11.70 9.26 10.85
CA ARG A 26 -12.52 8.06 10.75
C ARG A 26 -11.83 6.96 9.96
N ASN A 27 -11.20 7.28 8.83
CA ASN A 27 -10.48 6.31 8.00
C ASN A 27 -9.37 5.60 8.81
N VAL A 28 -8.58 6.36 9.57
CA VAL A 28 -7.53 5.81 10.45
C VAL A 28 -8.13 4.95 11.56
N ASN A 29 -9.20 5.42 12.22
CA ASN A 29 -9.87 4.68 13.28
C ASN A 29 -10.48 3.37 12.78
N GLU A 30 -11.10 3.34 11.60
CA GLU A 30 -11.62 2.11 10.97
C GLU A 30 -10.48 1.08 10.80
N ILE A 31 -9.34 1.48 10.27
CA ILE A 31 -8.17 0.59 10.07
C ILE A 31 -7.65 0.06 11.40
N ASP A 32 -7.48 0.90 12.41
CA ASP A 32 -6.97 0.53 13.73
C ASP A 32 -7.91 -0.48 14.45
N HIS A 33 -9.21 -0.37 14.23
CA HIS A 33 -10.22 -1.27 14.80
C HIS A 33 -10.54 -2.50 13.93
N GLY A 34 -9.78 -2.75 12.89
CA GLY A 34 -9.96 -3.92 12.02
C GLY A 34 -11.16 -3.82 11.08
N ILE A 35 -11.56 -2.61 10.73
CA ILE A 35 -12.66 -2.35 9.80
C ILE A 35 -12.07 -1.99 8.44
N ILE A 36 -12.51 -2.65 7.37
CA ILE A 36 -12.15 -2.24 6.00
C ILE A 36 -12.80 -0.87 5.73
N PRO A 37 -12.01 0.17 5.38
CA PRO A 37 -12.54 1.51 5.21
C PRO A 37 -13.59 1.58 4.10
N LYS A 38 -14.67 2.31 4.36
CA LYS A 38 -15.70 2.63 3.34
C LYS A 38 -15.27 3.76 2.43
N ASP A 39 -14.50 4.71 2.98
CA ASP A 39 -13.89 5.82 2.27
C ASP A 39 -12.36 5.77 2.50
N PRO A 40 -11.62 4.91 1.78
CA PRO A 40 -10.19 4.75 1.99
C PRO A 40 -9.38 5.90 1.40
N SER A 41 -8.36 6.34 2.14
CA SER A 41 -7.23 7.09 1.56
C SER A 41 -6.41 6.17 0.67
N PHE A 42 -5.78 6.71 -0.37
CA PHE A 42 -4.90 5.94 -1.23
C PHE A 42 -3.74 6.77 -1.79
N TYR A 43 -2.68 6.07 -2.13
CA TYR A 43 -1.53 6.61 -2.83
C TYR A 43 -1.39 5.94 -4.19
N VAL A 44 -1.14 6.75 -5.22
CA VAL A 44 -0.89 6.31 -6.59
C VAL A 44 0.52 6.67 -7.00
N TYR A 45 1.24 5.70 -7.56
CA TYR A 45 2.55 5.87 -8.16
C TYR A 45 2.46 5.54 -9.65
N ASN A 46 2.81 6.52 -10.50
CA ASN A 46 2.79 6.42 -11.95
C ASN A 46 4.21 6.66 -12.51
N PRO A 47 5.12 5.67 -12.44
CA PRO A 47 6.50 5.85 -12.92
C PRO A 47 6.57 6.11 -14.43
N SER A 48 5.65 5.58 -15.21
CA SER A 48 5.60 5.79 -16.67
C SER A 48 5.29 7.23 -17.08
N SER A 49 4.94 8.11 -16.13
CA SER A 49 4.81 9.56 -16.38
C SER A 49 6.16 10.24 -16.65
N ILE A 50 7.25 9.71 -16.08
CA ILE A 50 8.60 10.26 -16.24
C ILE A 50 9.56 9.33 -16.97
N ASP A 51 9.42 8.01 -16.79
CA ASP A 51 10.28 7.01 -17.43
C ASP A 51 9.45 6.10 -18.35
N LYS A 52 9.69 6.21 -19.63
CA LYS A 52 8.96 5.46 -20.68
C LYS A 52 9.27 3.95 -20.68
N THR A 53 10.30 3.51 -19.95
CA THR A 53 10.69 2.08 -19.87
C THR A 53 9.78 1.27 -18.96
N PHE A 54 8.96 1.92 -18.10
CA PHE A 54 8.05 1.26 -17.18
C PHE A 54 6.76 0.70 -17.82
N ALA A 55 6.47 1.03 -19.06
CA ALA A 55 5.32 0.51 -19.79
C ALA A 55 5.57 0.50 -21.31
N PRO A 56 4.87 -0.34 -22.09
CA PRO A 56 4.86 -0.26 -23.54
C PRO A 56 4.47 1.12 -24.07
N HIS A 57 4.79 1.39 -25.32
CA HIS A 57 4.49 2.69 -25.92
C HIS A 57 2.97 2.97 -25.91
N GLY A 58 2.58 4.11 -25.37
CA GLY A 58 1.18 4.50 -25.25
C GLY A 58 0.49 4.03 -23.98
N GLU A 59 1.09 3.11 -23.24
CA GLU A 59 0.55 2.51 -22.01
C GLU A 59 1.09 3.15 -20.72
N SER A 60 0.54 2.75 -19.58
CA SER A 60 0.99 3.17 -18.26
C SER A 60 1.05 1.99 -17.29
N SER A 61 2.07 2.01 -16.43
CA SER A 61 2.18 1.13 -15.27
C SER A 61 1.83 1.92 -14.02
N ILE A 62 0.82 1.48 -13.28
CA ILE A 62 0.32 2.19 -12.11
C ILE A 62 0.33 1.26 -10.90
N TYR A 63 0.86 1.77 -9.80
CA TYR A 63 0.82 1.15 -8.50
C TYR A 63 -0.11 1.92 -7.58
N VAL A 64 -1.01 1.22 -6.87
CA VAL A 64 -1.92 1.84 -5.90
C VAL A 64 -1.75 1.18 -4.54
N LEU A 65 -1.43 1.98 -3.54
CA LEU A 65 -1.36 1.56 -2.16
C LEU A 65 -2.58 2.08 -1.42
N VAL A 66 -3.29 1.17 -0.77
CA VAL A 66 -4.43 1.50 0.08
C VAL A 66 -4.17 0.90 1.45
N PRO A 67 -4.09 1.72 2.51
CA PRO A 67 -4.00 1.22 3.88
C PRO A 67 -5.25 0.41 4.24
N VAL A 68 -5.02 -0.75 4.85
CA VAL A 68 -6.07 -1.67 5.31
C VAL A 68 -5.65 -2.33 6.62
N PRO A 69 -6.58 -2.88 7.41
CA PRO A 69 -6.24 -3.63 8.61
C PRO A 69 -5.32 -4.81 8.33
N ASN A 70 -4.42 -5.11 9.26
CA ASN A 70 -3.59 -6.30 9.20
C ASN A 70 -4.36 -7.56 9.67
N LEU A 71 -3.77 -8.74 9.51
CA LEU A 71 -4.42 -10.03 9.81
C LEU A 71 -4.65 -10.30 11.31
N LYS A 72 -4.07 -9.50 12.20
CA LYS A 72 -4.35 -9.57 13.63
C LYS A 72 -5.74 -9.03 13.96
N SER A 73 -6.13 -7.95 13.29
CA SER A 73 -7.40 -7.27 13.52
C SER A 73 -8.50 -7.65 12.51
N TYR A 74 -8.09 -8.13 11.32
CA TYR A 74 -9.02 -8.56 10.27
C TYR A 74 -8.42 -9.69 9.41
N ASP A 75 -8.93 -10.90 9.54
CA ASP A 75 -8.46 -12.11 8.84
C ASP A 75 -9.41 -12.65 7.76
N LYS A 76 -10.55 -11.99 7.54
CA LYS A 76 -11.65 -12.47 6.68
C LYS A 76 -11.52 -12.03 5.21
N TRP A 77 -10.31 -12.02 4.65
CA TRP A 77 -10.07 -11.65 3.25
C TRP A 77 -10.55 -12.72 2.26
N SER A 78 -11.87 -12.84 2.05
CA SER A 78 -12.45 -13.70 1.01
C SER A 78 -12.33 -13.06 -0.38
N ASN A 79 -12.46 -13.88 -1.44
CA ASN A 79 -12.43 -13.38 -2.81
C ASN A 79 -13.52 -12.34 -3.08
N SER A 80 -14.72 -12.49 -2.48
CA SER A 80 -15.80 -11.51 -2.62
C SER A 80 -15.44 -10.16 -2.00
N ILE A 81 -14.86 -10.15 -0.80
CA ILE A 81 -14.41 -8.93 -0.13
C ILE A 81 -13.31 -8.25 -0.92
N ILE A 82 -12.33 -9.02 -1.39
CA ILE A 82 -11.23 -8.50 -2.22
C ILE A 82 -11.78 -7.86 -3.50
N THR A 83 -12.71 -8.52 -4.19
CA THR A 83 -13.30 -8.02 -5.42
C THR A 83 -14.14 -6.76 -5.18
N ASN A 84 -14.95 -6.74 -4.14
CA ASN A 84 -15.77 -5.57 -3.80
C ASN A 84 -14.90 -4.36 -3.43
N PHE A 85 -13.87 -4.59 -2.61
CA PHE A 85 -12.94 -3.52 -2.23
C PHE A 85 -12.09 -3.04 -3.42
N TYR A 86 -11.63 -3.94 -4.29
CA TYR A 86 -10.98 -3.57 -5.55
C TYR A 86 -11.87 -2.67 -6.40
N ASN A 87 -13.14 -3.04 -6.61
CA ASN A 87 -14.07 -2.23 -7.40
C ASN A 87 -14.28 -0.85 -6.78
N LEU A 88 -14.45 -0.78 -5.46
CA LEU A 88 -14.53 0.49 -4.72
C LEU A 88 -13.33 1.40 -5.00
N ILE A 89 -12.12 0.84 -4.95
CA ILE A 89 -10.87 1.60 -5.21
C ILE A 89 -10.81 2.07 -6.65
N ILE A 90 -11.14 1.21 -7.63
CA ILE A 90 -11.12 1.59 -9.05
C ILE A 90 -12.15 2.68 -9.35
N ASP A 91 -13.37 2.55 -8.84
CA ASP A 91 -14.42 3.55 -9.02
C ASP A 91 -14.02 4.89 -8.35
N LYS A 92 -13.37 4.83 -7.18
CA LYS A 92 -12.85 6.01 -6.50
C LYS A 92 -11.68 6.67 -7.25
N LEU A 93 -10.74 5.90 -7.79
CA LEU A 93 -9.65 6.40 -8.64
C LEU A 93 -10.19 7.14 -9.86
N GLU A 94 -11.14 6.52 -10.57
CA GLU A 94 -11.75 7.12 -11.76
C GLU A 94 -12.44 8.45 -11.44
N LYS A 95 -13.22 8.48 -10.36
CA LYS A 95 -14.00 9.67 -9.94
C LYS A 95 -13.11 10.77 -9.35
N GLU A 96 -12.31 10.43 -8.34
CA GLU A 96 -11.58 11.42 -7.53
C GLU A 96 -10.38 12.03 -8.24
N LEU A 97 -9.77 11.29 -9.17
CA LEU A 97 -8.66 11.75 -9.98
C LEU A 97 -9.08 12.14 -11.40
N ASN A 98 -10.40 12.13 -11.67
CA ASN A 98 -10.97 12.47 -12.98
C ASN A 98 -10.32 11.68 -14.14
N LEU A 99 -10.11 10.37 -13.93
CA LEU A 99 -9.47 9.49 -14.90
C LEU A 99 -10.52 8.85 -15.81
N LYS A 100 -10.91 9.54 -16.86
CA LYS A 100 -11.98 9.08 -17.78
C LYS A 100 -11.71 7.68 -18.34
N ASP A 101 -12.70 6.78 -18.21
CA ASP A 101 -12.68 5.38 -18.68
C ASP A 101 -11.54 4.54 -18.05
N PHE A 102 -11.08 4.87 -16.83
CA PHE A 102 -9.96 4.19 -16.18
C PHE A 102 -10.20 2.69 -16.03
N LYS A 103 -11.37 2.32 -15.55
CA LYS A 103 -11.77 0.92 -15.36
C LYS A 103 -11.70 0.09 -16.65
N LYS A 104 -12.09 0.68 -17.78
CA LYS A 104 -12.07 0.02 -19.10
C LYS A 104 -10.66 -0.11 -19.67
N SER A 105 -9.75 0.77 -19.26
CA SER A 105 -8.38 0.82 -19.74
C SER A 105 -7.44 -0.14 -19.01
N ILE A 106 -7.93 -0.86 -18.00
CA ILE A 106 -7.13 -1.83 -17.25
C ILE A 106 -6.96 -3.11 -18.06
N VAL A 107 -5.77 -3.35 -18.59
CA VAL A 107 -5.40 -4.56 -19.35
C VAL A 107 -4.67 -5.60 -18.51
N PHE A 108 -4.10 -5.18 -17.38
CA PHE A 108 -3.45 -6.06 -16.42
C PHE A 108 -3.78 -5.62 -14.99
N LYS A 109 -4.01 -6.59 -14.11
CA LYS A 109 -4.17 -6.34 -12.67
C LYS A 109 -3.54 -7.42 -11.83
N LYS A 110 -2.88 -7.01 -10.76
CA LYS A 110 -2.41 -7.90 -9.69
C LYS A 110 -2.72 -7.28 -8.34
N ILE A 111 -3.39 -8.03 -7.50
CA ILE A 111 -3.82 -7.58 -6.17
C ILE A 111 -2.96 -8.27 -5.12
N PHE A 112 -2.41 -7.50 -4.18
CA PHE A 112 -1.73 -7.99 -3.01
C PHE A 112 -2.51 -7.60 -1.76
N THR A 113 -2.99 -8.61 -1.07
CA THR A 113 -3.70 -8.50 0.22
C THR A 113 -2.72 -8.74 1.37
N PRO A 114 -3.13 -8.50 2.63
CA PRO A 114 -2.33 -8.90 3.79
C PRO A 114 -2.00 -10.40 3.81
N ASN A 115 -2.89 -11.30 3.31
CA ASN A 115 -2.58 -12.74 3.16
C ASN A 115 -1.37 -12.95 2.24
N ASN A 116 -1.32 -12.27 1.10
CA ASN A 116 -0.20 -12.41 0.18
C ASN A 116 1.11 -11.91 0.78
N PHE A 117 1.09 -10.85 1.60
CA PHE A 117 2.29 -10.39 2.30
C PHE A 117 2.77 -11.40 3.34
N ARG A 118 1.86 -12.01 4.09
CA ARG A 118 2.20 -13.08 5.04
C ARG A 118 2.79 -14.30 4.32
N GLU A 119 2.15 -14.76 3.26
CA GLU A 119 2.51 -16.00 2.57
C GLU A 119 3.82 -15.87 1.75
N LYS A 120 3.99 -14.74 1.04
CA LYS A 120 5.11 -14.56 0.12
C LYS A 120 6.34 -13.93 0.74
N TYR A 121 6.16 -13.08 1.74
CA TYR A 121 7.24 -12.31 2.36
C TYR A 121 7.41 -12.61 3.85
N ASN A 122 6.65 -13.58 4.38
CA ASN A 122 6.66 -13.93 5.80
C ASN A 122 6.44 -12.71 6.73
N SER A 123 5.66 -11.74 6.24
CA SER A 123 5.34 -10.53 6.98
C SER A 123 4.48 -10.83 8.19
N PHE A 124 4.88 -10.34 9.37
CA PHE A 124 4.13 -10.52 10.60
C PHE A 124 2.72 -9.93 10.48
N PHE A 125 1.70 -10.79 10.61
CA PHE A 125 0.29 -10.48 10.32
C PHE A 125 0.02 -9.81 8.97
N GLY A 126 0.85 -10.07 7.96
CA GLY A 126 0.70 -9.46 6.63
C GLY A 126 0.93 -7.94 6.63
N SER A 127 1.58 -7.40 7.64
CA SER A 127 1.90 -5.98 7.77
C SER A 127 3.02 -5.60 6.82
N THR A 128 2.81 -4.57 6.01
CA THR A 128 3.79 -4.14 4.99
C THR A 128 4.87 -3.22 5.55
N PHE A 129 4.51 -2.38 6.54
CA PHE A 129 5.38 -1.32 7.05
C PHE A 129 6.03 -1.62 8.41
N GLY A 130 5.89 -2.85 8.92
CA GLY A 130 6.49 -3.25 10.18
C GLY A 130 5.79 -2.64 11.40
N LEU A 131 6.57 -2.23 12.40
CA LEU A 131 6.04 -1.71 13.66
C LEU A 131 5.40 -0.33 13.49
N LYS A 132 4.26 -0.12 14.16
CA LYS A 132 3.58 1.18 14.22
C LYS A 132 4.52 2.21 14.89
N PRO A 133 4.67 3.42 14.34
CA PRO A 133 5.57 4.45 14.87
C PRO A 133 4.97 5.16 16.09
N THR A 134 4.69 4.41 17.16
CA THR A 134 4.35 4.98 18.47
C THR A 134 5.61 5.48 19.16
N LEU A 135 5.49 6.33 20.18
CA LEU A 135 6.63 6.85 20.93
C LEU A 135 7.58 5.74 21.38
N MET A 136 7.04 4.66 21.96
CA MET A 136 7.81 3.51 22.47
C MET A 136 8.27 2.53 21.39
N GLN A 137 7.95 2.77 20.13
CA GLN A 137 8.34 1.95 18.97
C GLN A 137 9.01 2.80 17.88
N SER A 138 9.51 3.98 18.23
CA SER A 138 10.17 4.90 17.31
C SER A 138 11.61 5.17 17.74
N ASN A 139 12.46 5.50 16.77
CA ASN A 139 13.85 5.88 16.98
C ASN A 139 14.59 4.95 17.96
N TYR A 140 15.08 5.49 19.08
CA TYR A 140 15.88 4.79 20.07
C TYR A 140 15.18 3.57 20.70
N PHE A 141 13.86 3.58 20.82
CA PHE A 141 13.09 2.48 21.41
C PHE A 141 12.81 1.32 20.44
N ARG A 142 13.22 1.43 19.19
CA ARG A 142 13.19 0.28 18.25
C ARG A 142 14.25 -0.75 18.62
N PRO A 143 14.01 -2.03 18.28
CA PRO A 143 15.06 -3.05 18.39
C PRO A 143 16.33 -2.58 17.68
N HIS A 144 17.47 -2.73 18.35
CA HIS A 144 18.77 -2.35 17.77
C HIS A 144 19.19 -3.32 16.66
N ASN A 145 20.04 -2.85 15.74
CA ASN A 145 20.58 -3.65 14.66
C ASN A 145 21.48 -4.82 15.11
N ARG A 146 21.98 -4.78 16.35
CA ARG A 146 22.81 -5.84 16.93
C ARG A 146 22.11 -6.45 18.15
N HIS A 147 22.10 -7.79 18.22
CA HIS A 147 21.58 -8.48 19.40
C HIS A 147 22.47 -8.22 20.64
N SER A 148 21.85 -7.97 21.78
CA SER A 148 22.58 -7.56 23.01
C SER A 148 23.42 -8.69 23.61
N THR A 149 22.99 -9.94 23.50
CA THR A 149 23.63 -11.08 24.16
C THR A 149 24.21 -12.10 23.16
N ILE A 150 23.62 -12.27 21.99
CA ILE A 150 24.11 -13.23 20.99
C ILE A 150 25.16 -12.53 20.12
N LYS A 151 26.40 -13.00 20.17
CA LYS A 151 27.50 -12.48 19.36
C LYS A 151 27.24 -12.76 17.88
N ASN A 152 27.61 -11.80 17.03
CA ASN A 152 27.52 -11.88 15.55
C ASN A 152 26.09 -12.04 15.01
N LEU A 153 25.05 -11.79 15.82
CA LEU A 153 23.67 -11.71 15.34
C LEU A 153 23.27 -10.25 15.11
N TYR A 154 22.89 -9.95 13.89
CA TYR A 154 22.47 -8.63 13.43
C TYR A 154 21.07 -8.68 12.82
N PHE A 155 20.34 -7.57 12.92
CA PHE A 155 19.02 -7.38 12.35
C PHE A 155 19.04 -6.25 11.33
N ALA A 156 18.30 -6.42 10.24
CA ALA A 156 18.11 -5.40 9.21
C ALA A 156 16.63 -5.35 8.78
N GLY A 157 16.15 -4.17 8.43
CA GLY A 157 14.80 -3.97 7.90
C GLY A 157 14.03 -2.86 8.60
N ALA A 158 12.83 -2.60 8.13
CA ALA A 158 11.98 -1.50 8.57
C ALA A 158 11.54 -1.55 10.05
N SER A 159 11.63 -2.72 10.70
CA SER A 159 11.22 -2.90 12.10
C SER A 159 12.34 -2.67 13.11
N VAL A 160 13.57 -2.45 12.67
CA VAL A 160 14.73 -2.16 13.55
C VAL A 160 15.11 -0.68 13.47
N HIS A 161 15.98 -0.26 14.41
CA HIS A 161 16.51 1.10 14.45
C HIS A 161 17.27 1.42 13.14
N PRO A 162 17.11 2.63 12.56
CA PRO A 162 16.29 3.78 13.03
C PRO A 162 14.81 3.71 12.61
N GLY A 163 14.41 2.83 11.70
CA GLY A 163 13.05 2.69 11.25
C GLY A 163 12.91 2.46 9.75
N ALA A 164 11.72 2.73 9.22
CA ALA A 164 11.41 2.62 7.80
C ALA A 164 11.74 3.92 7.07
N GLY A 165 12.27 3.79 5.84
CA GLY A 165 12.57 4.90 4.96
C GLY A 165 14.05 4.93 4.53
N VAL A 166 14.30 5.21 3.25
CA VAL A 166 15.68 5.22 2.71
C VAL A 166 16.55 6.33 3.29
N PRO A 167 16.02 7.53 3.64
CA PRO A 167 16.82 8.61 4.20
C PRO A 167 17.07 8.52 5.72
N ILE A 168 16.61 7.45 6.36
CA ILE A 168 16.71 7.31 7.83
C ILE A 168 17.93 6.48 8.20
#